data_ea9565186eeafdd05084855253ea0db6
#
_entry.id   ea9565186eeafdd05084855253ea0db6
#
_cell.length_a   1.000
_cell.length_b   1.000
_cell.length_c   1.000
_cell.angle_alpha   90.00
_cell.angle_beta   90.00
_cell.angle_gamma   90.00
#
_symmetry.space_group_name_H-M   'P 1'
#
loop_
_entity.id
_entity.type
_entity.pdbx_description
1 polymer ?
#
loop_
_entity_poly.entity_id
_entity_poly.type
_entity_poly.pdbx_seq_one_letter_code
_entity_poly.pdbx_strand_id
1 'polypeptide(L)'
;MLLDRAAALVSLGFGLTSLVYFASIPGKAFTGFLMEIIGRRWTIAYALAGSLPGLVLMLLAHRAGEYATVVMVVGALITGFTVLSAFTATRVYLSEQFPTVLRGRGHTFGESTGRVFAGVLAPFLMEPFVGSPTIFFGTILVAVAIGAFIPLVFGRETVGQLEIVTGGGPALALRAA
;
A
#
# COMPACT_ATOMS: atom_id res chain seq x y z
N MET A 1 35.20 -11.57 11.48
CA MET A 1 34.86 -10.14 11.76
C MET A 1 34.00 -9.48 10.69
N LEU A 2 34.33 -9.52 9.38
CA LEU A 2 33.47 -8.99 8.30
C LEU A 2 32.20 -9.82 8.10
N LEU A 3 32.32 -11.15 8.10
CA LEU A 3 31.20 -12.08 7.98
C LEU A 3 30.22 -11.97 9.13
N ASP A 4 30.71 -11.78 10.37
CA ASP A 4 29.85 -11.62 11.55
C ASP A 4 29.05 -10.32 11.48
N ARG A 5 29.66 -9.25 11.01
CA ARG A 5 28.95 -7.96 10.78
C ARG A 5 27.91 -8.07 9.69
N ALA A 6 28.22 -8.75 8.59
CA ALA A 6 27.28 -8.99 7.51
C ALA A 6 26.10 -9.85 7.99
N ALA A 7 26.36 -10.93 8.74
CA ALA A 7 25.32 -11.76 9.33
C ALA A 7 24.43 -10.98 10.31
N ALA A 8 25.00 -10.11 11.13
CA ALA A 8 24.25 -9.24 12.02
C ALA A 8 23.35 -8.24 11.29
N LEU A 9 23.85 -7.63 10.21
CA LEU A 9 23.06 -6.71 9.38
C LEU A 9 21.90 -7.43 8.67
N VAL A 10 22.16 -8.63 8.17
CA VAL A 10 21.13 -9.46 7.54
C VAL A 10 20.05 -9.87 8.55
N SER A 11 20.44 -10.31 9.76
CA SER A 11 19.49 -10.69 10.81
C SER A 11 18.65 -9.50 11.29
N LEU A 12 19.23 -8.30 11.41
CA LEU A 12 18.51 -7.08 11.71
C LEU A 12 17.52 -6.72 10.60
N GLY A 13 17.90 -6.87 9.33
CA GLY A 13 17.04 -6.63 8.19
C GLY A 13 15.82 -7.57 8.18
N PHE A 14 16.03 -8.87 8.43
CA PHE A 14 14.94 -9.84 8.55
C PHE A 14 14.04 -9.54 9.77
N GLY A 15 14.62 -9.16 10.90
CA GLY A 15 13.88 -8.79 12.11
C GLY A 15 12.97 -7.59 11.87
N LEU A 16 13.49 -6.54 11.26
CA LEU A 16 12.71 -5.34 10.90
C LEU A 16 11.59 -5.66 9.90
N THR A 17 11.89 -6.44 8.88
CA THR A 17 10.90 -6.86 7.88
C THR A 17 9.78 -7.65 8.53
N SER A 18 10.10 -8.62 9.39
CA SER A 18 9.12 -9.43 10.13
C SER A 18 8.23 -8.54 11.02
N LEU A 19 8.83 -7.56 11.70
CA LEU A 19 8.12 -6.61 12.55
C LEU A 19 7.13 -5.76 11.75
N VAL A 20 7.53 -5.29 10.57
CA VAL A 20 6.68 -4.52 9.65
C VAL A 20 5.49 -5.35 9.17
N TYR A 21 5.72 -6.61 8.78
CA TYR A 21 4.65 -7.53 8.40
C TYR A 21 3.69 -7.82 9.57
N PHE A 22 4.22 -8.03 10.77
CA PHE A 22 3.40 -8.24 11.96
C PHE A 22 2.53 -7.03 12.27
N ALA A 23 3.08 -5.82 12.19
CA ALA A 23 2.32 -4.57 12.34
C ALA A 23 1.22 -4.40 11.27
N SER A 24 1.37 -5.00 10.10
CA SER A 24 0.36 -4.94 9.04
C SER A 24 -0.89 -5.77 9.31
N ILE A 25 -0.83 -6.77 10.20
CA ILE A 25 -1.98 -7.65 10.48
C ILE A 25 -3.17 -6.84 11.03
N PRO A 26 -3.04 -6.11 12.15
CA PRO A 26 -4.11 -5.27 12.64
C PRO A 26 -4.47 -4.14 11.65
N GLY A 27 -3.49 -3.62 10.89
CA GLY A 27 -3.72 -2.63 9.85
C GLY A 27 -4.67 -3.11 8.76
N LYS A 28 -4.52 -4.34 8.29
CA LYS A 28 -5.40 -4.95 7.28
C LYS A 28 -6.83 -5.14 7.80
N ALA A 29 -6.99 -5.58 9.04
CA ALA A 29 -8.31 -5.73 9.67
C ALA A 29 -8.99 -4.36 9.80
N PHE A 30 -8.26 -3.36 10.28
CA PHE A 30 -8.74 -1.99 10.39
C PHE A 30 -9.15 -1.39 9.04
N THR A 31 -8.33 -1.61 8.01
CA THR A 31 -8.62 -1.14 6.64
C THR A 31 -9.85 -1.82 6.07
N GLY A 32 -10.05 -3.12 6.31
CA GLY A 32 -11.27 -3.82 5.90
C GLY A 32 -12.53 -3.17 6.48
N PHE A 33 -12.52 -2.91 7.78
CA PHE A 33 -13.61 -2.20 8.46
C PHE A 33 -13.82 -0.77 7.91
N LEU A 34 -12.75 -0.05 7.68
CA LEU A 34 -12.78 1.32 7.16
C LEU A 34 -13.39 1.39 5.76
N MET A 35 -13.11 0.39 4.91
CA MET A 35 -13.66 0.32 3.55
C MET A 35 -15.19 0.26 3.51
N GLU A 36 -15.82 -0.31 4.52
CA GLU A 36 -17.28 -0.39 4.59
C GLU A 36 -17.91 0.89 5.11
N ILE A 37 -17.18 1.68 5.92
CA ILE A 37 -17.70 2.91 6.53
C ILE A 37 -17.48 4.13 5.62
N ILE A 38 -16.24 4.35 5.18
CA ILE A 38 -15.88 5.56 4.42
C ILE A 38 -15.75 5.33 2.92
N GLY A 39 -15.85 4.09 2.48
CA GLY A 39 -15.74 3.70 1.08
C GLY A 39 -14.34 3.29 0.65
N ARG A 40 -14.27 2.60 -0.51
CA ARG A 40 -13.02 2.00 -1.01
C ARG A 40 -12.00 3.07 -1.41
N ARG A 41 -12.44 4.06 -2.15
CA ARG A 41 -11.62 5.15 -2.66
C ARG A 41 -10.93 5.94 -1.54
N TRP A 42 -11.70 6.35 -0.55
CA TRP A 42 -11.22 7.12 0.59
C TRP A 42 -10.30 6.30 1.48
N THR A 43 -10.59 5.01 1.66
CA THR A 43 -9.75 4.11 2.46
C THR A 43 -8.37 3.93 1.83
N ILE A 44 -8.26 3.78 0.51
CA ILE A 44 -6.96 3.70 -0.18
C ILE A 44 -6.17 4.99 0.00
N ALA A 45 -6.81 6.13 -0.22
CA ALA A 45 -6.18 7.44 -0.04
C ALA A 45 -5.72 7.65 1.40
N TYR A 46 -6.56 7.31 2.39
CA TYR A 46 -6.22 7.37 3.81
C TYR A 46 -5.03 6.47 4.17
N ALA A 47 -5.04 5.22 3.70
CA ALA A 47 -3.97 4.26 3.99
C ALA A 47 -2.62 4.70 3.40
N LEU A 48 -2.61 5.25 2.19
CA LEU A 48 -1.41 5.80 1.57
C LEU A 48 -0.98 7.12 2.24
N ALA A 49 -1.89 8.05 2.45
CA ALA A 49 -1.58 9.30 3.14
C ALA A 49 -1.09 9.08 4.59
N GLY A 50 -1.69 8.12 5.30
CA GLY A 50 -1.28 7.73 6.64
C GLY A 50 0.14 7.15 6.73
N SER A 51 0.73 6.73 5.62
CA SER A 51 2.12 6.29 5.58
C SER A 51 3.14 7.43 5.49
N LEU A 52 2.72 8.61 5.06
CA LEU A 52 3.61 9.76 4.88
C LEU A 52 4.36 10.13 6.17
N PRO A 53 3.74 10.20 7.36
CA PRO A 53 4.46 10.44 8.60
C PRO A 53 5.54 9.40 8.88
N GLY A 54 5.25 8.12 8.63
CA GLY A 54 6.23 7.04 8.80
C GLY A 54 7.42 7.18 7.86
N LEU A 55 7.18 7.51 6.59
CA LEU A 55 8.24 7.77 5.61
C LEU A 55 9.05 9.02 5.95
N VAL A 56 8.42 10.08 6.46
CA VAL A 56 9.14 11.28 6.95
C VAL A 56 10.04 10.92 8.13
N LEU A 57 9.56 10.11 9.09
CA LEU A 57 10.40 9.64 10.19
C LEU A 57 11.61 8.84 9.68
N MET A 58 11.40 7.92 8.73
CA MET A 58 12.50 7.17 8.11
C MET A 58 13.48 8.08 7.37
N LEU A 59 12.98 9.11 6.68
CA LEU A 59 13.81 10.13 6.03
C LEU A 59 14.66 10.91 7.03
N LEU A 60 14.11 11.24 8.18
CA LEU A 60 14.78 12.01 9.23
C LEU A 60 15.66 11.17 10.16
N ALA A 61 15.51 9.84 10.12
CA ALA A 61 16.23 8.92 11.00
C ALA A 61 17.75 9.12 10.96
N HIS A 62 18.32 9.41 9.77
CA HIS A 62 19.76 9.64 9.62
C HIS A 62 20.27 10.91 10.37
N ARG A 63 19.38 11.82 10.74
CA ARG A 63 19.69 13.02 11.52
C ARG A 63 19.49 12.85 13.02
N ALA A 64 18.91 11.74 13.45
CA ALA A 64 18.50 11.51 14.84
C ALA A 64 19.65 11.02 15.75
N GLY A 65 20.89 10.89 15.26
CA GLY A 65 22.05 10.50 16.06
C GLY A 65 21.84 9.16 16.79
N GLU A 66 21.90 9.15 18.10
CA GLU A 66 21.72 7.94 18.92
C GLU A 66 20.32 7.32 18.81
N TYR A 67 19.30 8.12 18.49
CA TYR A 67 17.92 7.67 18.33
C TYR A 67 17.58 7.21 16.92
N ALA A 68 18.53 7.19 15.98
CA ALA A 68 18.31 6.87 14.58
C ALA A 68 17.59 5.52 14.39
N THR A 69 18.01 4.49 15.13
CA THR A 69 17.40 3.15 15.06
C THR A 69 15.95 3.17 15.56
N VAL A 70 15.67 3.86 16.65
CA VAL A 70 14.31 3.92 17.22
C VAL A 70 13.39 4.67 16.26
N VAL A 71 13.82 5.80 15.72
CA VAL A 71 13.06 6.60 14.75
C VAL A 71 12.80 5.79 13.48
N MET A 72 13.79 5.04 13.00
CA MET A 72 13.66 4.16 11.83
C MET A 72 12.63 3.04 12.08
N VAL A 73 12.69 2.39 13.23
CA VAL A 73 11.74 1.32 13.61
C VAL A 73 10.32 1.85 13.73
N VAL A 74 10.13 2.97 14.42
CA VAL A 74 8.81 3.60 14.56
C VAL A 74 8.25 4.01 13.19
N GLY A 75 9.07 4.64 12.34
CA GLY A 75 8.69 4.98 10.98
C GLY A 75 8.30 3.76 10.15
N ALA A 76 9.08 2.67 10.24
CA ALA A 76 8.81 1.42 9.55
C ALA A 76 7.50 0.75 10.04
N LEU A 77 7.20 0.79 11.34
CA LEU A 77 5.95 0.26 11.90
C LEU A 77 4.73 1.04 11.39
N ILE A 78 4.78 2.37 11.40
CA ILE A 78 3.70 3.22 10.89
C ILE A 78 3.49 2.95 9.39
N THR A 79 4.56 2.91 8.61
CA THR A 79 4.51 2.62 7.18
C THR A 79 3.99 1.21 6.92
N GLY A 80 4.44 0.22 7.69
CA GLY A 80 3.97 -1.17 7.59
C GLY A 80 2.49 -1.30 7.89
N PHE A 81 2.02 -0.66 8.95
CA PHE A 81 0.61 -0.65 9.32
C PHE A 81 -0.28 -0.04 8.21
N THR A 82 0.14 1.02 7.58
CA THR A 82 -0.65 1.77 6.60
C THR A 82 -0.47 1.29 5.17
N VAL A 83 0.75 1.23 4.63
CA VAL A 83 1.01 0.85 3.23
C VAL A 83 0.60 -0.59 2.94
N LEU A 84 0.96 -1.54 3.81
CA LEU A 84 0.59 -2.94 3.58
C LEU A 84 -0.93 -3.16 3.70
N SER A 85 -1.61 -2.29 4.42
CA SER A 85 -3.08 -2.27 4.48
C SER A 85 -3.70 -1.72 3.20
N ALA A 86 -3.07 -0.72 2.57
CA ALA A 86 -3.50 -0.18 1.28
C ALA A 86 -3.53 -1.25 0.18
N PHE A 87 -2.61 -2.22 0.21
CA PHE A 87 -2.65 -3.35 -0.74
C PHE A 87 -3.94 -4.15 -0.65
N THR A 88 -4.48 -4.36 0.55
CA THR A 88 -5.75 -5.07 0.73
C THR A 88 -6.91 -4.27 0.13
N ALA A 89 -6.99 -2.97 0.44
CA ALA A 89 -8.01 -2.10 -0.10
C ALA A 89 -7.94 -2.00 -1.63
N THR A 90 -6.73 -1.87 -2.18
CA THR A 90 -6.52 -1.79 -3.64
C THR A 90 -6.96 -3.06 -4.36
N ARG A 91 -6.70 -4.24 -3.78
CA ARG A 91 -7.14 -5.52 -4.38
C ARG A 91 -8.65 -5.64 -4.44
N VAL A 92 -9.34 -5.30 -3.36
CA VAL A 92 -10.81 -5.32 -3.33
C VAL A 92 -11.34 -4.30 -4.34
N TYR A 93 -10.86 -3.07 -4.29
CA TYR A 93 -11.27 -2.02 -5.20
C TYR A 93 -11.05 -2.39 -6.66
N LEU A 94 -9.88 -2.92 -7.01
CA LEU A 94 -9.56 -3.35 -8.36
C LEU A 94 -10.50 -4.47 -8.84
N SER A 95 -10.84 -5.42 -7.97
CA SER A 95 -11.77 -6.49 -8.33
C SER A 95 -13.19 -6.00 -8.57
N GLU A 96 -13.61 -4.92 -7.91
CA GLU A 96 -14.93 -4.31 -8.06
C GLU A 96 -15.06 -3.44 -9.32
N GLN A 97 -13.95 -3.01 -9.94
CA GLN A 97 -13.96 -2.22 -11.17
C GLN A 97 -14.35 -3.05 -12.42
N PHE A 98 -14.30 -4.36 -12.34
CA PHE A 98 -14.56 -5.24 -13.48
C PHE A 98 -15.89 -5.99 -13.33
N PRO A 99 -16.66 -6.17 -14.44
CA PRO A 99 -17.82 -7.04 -14.45
C PRO A 99 -17.46 -8.46 -14.00
N THR A 100 -18.42 -9.17 -13.42
CA THR A 100 -18.20 -10.50 -12.81
C THR A 100 -17.48 -11.48 -13.75
N VAL A 101 -17.81 -11.46 -15.05
CA VAL A 101 -17.19 -12.32 -16.07
C VAL A 101 -15.70 -12.02 -16.30
N LEU A 102 -15.29 -10.76 -16.19
CA LEU A 102 -13.91 -10.30 -16.43
C LEU A 102 -13.14 -10.04 -15.15
N ARG A 103 -13.77 -10.14 -13.98
CA ARG A 103 -13.19 -9.75 -12.68
C ARG A 103 -11.85 -10.43 -12.41
N GLY A 104 -11.77 -11.76 -12.60
CA GLY A 104 -10.52 -12.49 -12.39
C GLY A 104 -9.39 -12.03 -13.32
N ARG A 105 -9.68 -11.89 -14.61
CA ARG A 105 -8.68 -11.46 -15.62
C ARG A 105 -8.24 -10.02 -15.40
N GLY A 106 -9.17 -9.10 -15.15
CA GLY A 106 -8.88 -7.70 -14.92
C GLY A 106 -8.06 -7.48 -13.65
N HIS A 107 -8.43 -8.17 -12.57
CA HIS A 107 -7.68 -8.13 -11.31
C HIS A 107 -6.25 -8.66 -11.49
N THR A 108 -6.08 -9.85 -12.10
CA THR A 108 -4.77 -10.46 -12.34
C THR A 108 -3.91 -9.57 -13.24
N PHE A 109 -4.46 -9.00 -14.30
CA PHE A 109 -3.72 -8.09 -15.18
C PHE A 109 -3.24 -6.85 -14.43
N GLY A 110 -4.10 -6.19 -13.68
CA GLY A 110 -3.73 -4.98 -12.92
C GLY A 110 -2.68 -5.28 -11.84
N GLU A 111 -2.85 -6.37 -11.09
CA GLU A 111 -1.89 -6.76 -10.05
C GLU A 111 -0.54 -7.18 -10.64
N SER A 112 -0.53 -7.95 -11.72
CA SER A 112 0.71 -8.39 -12.38
C SER A 112 1.46 -7.22 -12.97
N THR A 113 0.78 -6.30 -13.65
CA THR A 113 1.37 -5.08 -14.20
C THR A 113 2.01 -4.24 -13.09
N GLY A 114 1.27 -4.00 -11.99
CA GLY A 114 1.80 -3.27 -10.84
C GLY A 114 3.04 -3.94 -10.22
N ARG A 115 3.06 -5.27 -10.12
CA ARG A 115 4.22 -6.01 -9.60
C ARG A 115 5.44 -5.94 -10.52
N VAL A 116 5.26 -5.96 -11.84
CA VAL A 116 6.36 -5.79 -12.78
C VAL A 116 6.96 -4.39 -12.65
N PHE A 117 6.12 -3.36 -12.61
CA PHE A 117 6.60 -1.99 -12.39
C PHE A 117 7.30 -1.82 -11.04
N ALA A 118 6.70 -2.30 -9.95
CA ALA A 118 7.27 -2.15 -8.61
C ALA A 118 8.45 -3.08 -8.36
N GLY A 119 8.43 -4.32 -8.86
CA GLY A 119 9.45 -5.33 -8.58
C GLY A 119 10.66 -5.27 -9.49
N VAL A 120 10.48 -4.83 -10.73
CA VAL A 120 11.56 -4.79 -11.73
C VAL A 120 11.99 -3.36 -12.01
N LEU A 121 11.07 -2.52 -12.42
CA LEU A 121 11.40 -1.17 -12.89
C LEU A 121 11.82 -0.24 -11.75
N ALA A 122 11.11 -0.29 -10.61
CA ALA A 122 11.42 0.59 -9.48
C ALA A 122 12.82 0.37 -8.88
N PRO A 123 13.30 -0.87 -8.62
CA PRO A 123 14.68 -1.10 -8.19
C PRO A 123 15.71 -0.57 -9.17
N PHE A 124 15.51 -0.79 -10.48
CA PHE A 124 16.41 -0.26 -11.53
C PHE A 124 16.49 1.27 -11.51
N LEU A 125 15.34 1.94 -11.37
CA LEU A 125 15.29 3.39 -11.30
C LEU A 125 15.88 3.94 -10.00
N MET A 126 15.81 3.15 -8.91
CA MET A 126 16.30 3.55 -7.59
C MET A 126 17.78 3.24 -7.36
N GLU A 127 18.37 2.34 -8.15
CA GLU A 127 19.78 1.94 -8.01
C GLU A 127 20.76 3.11 -7.91
N PRO A 128 20.69 4.16 -8.76
CA PRO A 128 21.58 5.30 -8.67
C PRO A 128 21.46 6.12 -7.37
N PHE A 129 20.35 5.97 -6.66
CA PHE A 129 20.01 6.76 -5.47
C PHE A 129 20.21 5.99 -4.15
N VAL A 130 20.56 4.71 -4.20
CA VAL A 130 20.77 3.85 -3.01
C VAL A 130 21.87 4.44 -2.09
N GLY A 131 22.85 5.12 -2.65
CA GLY A 131 23.91 5.78 -1.89
C GLY A 131 23.47 7.04 -1.13
N SER A 132 22.25 7.56 -1.38
CA SER A 132 21.71 8.76 -0.73
C SER A 132 20.33 8.46 -0.10
N PRO A 133 20.29 8.16 1.22
CA PRO A 133 19.03 7.86 1.91
C PRO A 133 17.97 8.95 1.73
N THR A 134 18.39 10.22 1.68
CA THR A 134 17.48 11.36 1.50
C THR A 134 16.78 11.31 0.15
N ILE A 135 17.50 11.03 -0.93
CA ILE A 135 16.92 10.95 -2.27
C ILE A 135 16.03 9.71 -2.37
N PHE A 136 16.50 8.58 -1.85
CA PHE A 136 15.76 7.31 -1.87
C PHE A 136 14.40 7.43 -1.16
N PHE A 137 14.39 7.80 0.11
CA PHE A 137 13.13 7.95 0.86
C PHE A 137 12.29 9.12 0.37
N GLY A 138 12.92 10.21 -0.10
CA GLY A 138 12.21 11.35 -0.69
C GLY A 138 11.45 10.97 -1.94
N THR A 139 12.02 10.16 -2.82
CA THR A 139 11.34 9.67 -4.04
C THR A 139 10.16 8.75 -3.68
N ILE A 140 10.34 7.85 -2.72
CA ILE A 140 9.24 6.98 -2.24
C ILE A 140 8.11 7.84 -1.66
N LEU A 141 8.43 8.85 -0.86
CA LEU A 141 7.46 9.76 -0.26
C LEU A 141 6.63 10.49 -1.33
N VAL A 142 7.27 11.02 -2.36
CA VAL A 142 6.58 11.67 -3.49
C VAL A 142 5.72 10.67 -4.25
N ALA A 143 6.23 9.47 -4.54
CA ALA A 143 5.48 8.44 -5.24
C ALA A 143 4.22 8.02 -4.46
N VAL A 144 4.33 7.84 -3.14
CA VAL A 144 3.20 7.49 -2.26
C VAL A 144 2.20 8.64 -2.17
N ALA A 145 2.65 9.88 -2.09
CA ALA A 145 1.77 11.06 -2.08
C ALA A 145 0.96 11.16 -3.38
N ILE A 146 1.60 10.96 -4.53
CA ILE A 146 0.90 10.88 -5.83
C ILE A 146 -0.07 9.71 -5.84
N GLY A 147 0.36 8.53 -5.37
CA GLY A 147 -0.47 7.33 -5.26
C GLY A 147 -1.71 7.53 -4.38
N ALA A 148 -1.61 8.32 -3.32
CA ALA A 148 -2.76 8.66 -2.47
C ALA A 148 -3.74 9.60 -3.17
N PHE A 149 -3.25 10.45 -4.06
CA PHE A 149 -4.08 11.42 -4.79
C PHE A 149 -4.84 10.80 -5.96
N ILE A 150 -4.25 9.83 -6.66
CA ILE A 150 -4.83 9.19 -7.85
C ILE A 150 -6.24 8.64 -7.59
N PRO A 151 -6.52 7.83 -6.56
CA PRO A 151 -7.86 7.30 -6.32
C PRO A 151 -8.88 8.39 -5.98
N LEU A 152 -8.44 9.52 -5.42
CA LEU A 152 -9.34 10.64 -5.11
C LEU A 152 -9.79 11.41 -6.35
N VAL A 153 -8.94 11.49 -7.37
CA VAL A 153 -9.25 12.25 -8.59
C VAL A 153 -9.91 11.36 -9.65
N PHE A 154 -9.36 10.18 -9.88
CA PHE A 154 -9.77 9.29 -10.98
C PHE A 154 -10.62 8.11 -10.51
N GLY A 155 -10.61 7.81 -9.22
CA GLY A 155 -11.32 6.65 -8.68
C GLY A 155 -12.82 6.86 -8.66
N ARG A 156 -13.58 5.80 -9.00
CA ARG A 156 -15.02 5.73 -8.77
C ARG A 156 -15.29 5.07 -7.42
N GLU A 157 -16.25 5.59 -6.66
CA GLU A 157 -16.69 4.92 -5.45
C GLU A 157 -17.54 3.70 -5.84
N THR A 158 -17.22 2.54 -5.23
CA THR A 158 -17.88 1.26 -5.56
C THR A 158 -18.81 0.77 -4.44
N VAL A 159 -18.83 1.46 -3.30
CA VAL A 159 -19.72 1.11 -2.19
C VAL A 159 -21.18 1.25 -2.62
N GLY A 160 -21.94 0.18 -2.46
CA GLY A 160 -23.39 0.15 -2.80
C GLY A 160 -23.70 0.03 -4.30
N GLN A 161 -22.69 -0.02 -5.18
CA GLN A 161 -22.91 -0.14 -6.63
C GLN A 161 -22.78 -1.57 -7.17
N LEU A 162 -22.57 -2.55 -6.31
CA LEU A 162 -22.43 -3.95 -6.71
C LEU A 162 -23.62 -4.49 -7.51
N GLU A 163 -24.82 -3.99 -7.25
CA GLU A 163 -26.05 -4.39 -7.98
C GLU A 163 -26.06 -3.89 -9.44
N ILE A 164 -25.45 -2.73 -9.71
CA ILE A 164 -25.44 -2.15 -11.05
C ILE A 164 -24.40 -2.84 -11.95
N VAL A 165 -23.26 -3.26 -11.36
CA VAL A 165 -22.16 -3.91 -12.10
C VAL A 165 -22.43 -5.39 -12.38
N THR A 166 -23.25 -6.04 -11.58
CA THR A 166 -23.64 -7.45 -11.79
C THR A 166 -24.68 -7.63 -12.91
N GLY A 167 -25.05 -6.55 -13.62
CA GLY A 167 -26.02 -6.61 -14.70
C GLY A 167 -27.33 -7.17 -14.17
N GLY A 168 -28.06 -6.35 -13.41
CA GLY A 168 -29.38 -6.71 -12.96
C GLY A 168 -30.18 -7.27 -14.11
N GLY A 169 -30.24 -8.59 -14.20
CA GLY A 169 -31.15 -9.26 -15.10
C GLY A 169 -32.58 -8.84 -14.76
N PRO A 170 -33.54 -9.08 -15.62
CA PRO A 170 -34.94 -8.63 -15.52
C PRO A 170 -35.70 -9.09 -14.25
N ALA A 171 -35.03 -9.80 -13.35
CA ALA A 171 -35.61 -10.27 -12.10
C ALA A 171 -35.94 -9.15 -11.06
N LEU A 172 -35.35 -7.97 -11.20
CA LEU A 172 -35.66 -6.85 -10.30
C LEU A 172 -36.90 -6.04 -10.74
N ALA A 173 -37.25 -6.09 -12.02
CA ALA A 173 -38.47 -5.45 -12.53
C ALA A 173 -39.76 -6.13 -12.03
N LEU A 174 -39.68 -7.40 -11.61
CA LEU A 174 -40.83 -8.18 -11.12
C LEU A 174 -41.14 -7.98 -9.62
N ARG A 175 -40.29 -7.29 -8.88
CA ARG A 175 -40.55 -6.95 -7.46
C ARG A 175 -41.11 -5.55 -7.22
N ALA A 176 -41.18 -4.73 -8.26
CA ALA A 176 -41.73 -3.37 -8.19
C ALA A 176 -43.15 -3.25 -8.82
N ALA A 177 -43.77 -4.37 -9.25
CA ALA A 177 -45.14 -4.48 -9.67
C ALA A 177 -45.92 -5.35 -8.64
#